data_0ab2f070f74d067ab590a7360de9d504
#
_entry.id   0ab2f070f74d067ab590a7360de9d504
#
_cell.length_a   1.000
_cell.length_b   1.000
_cell.length_c   1.000
_cell.angle_alpha   90.00
_cell.angle_beta   90.00
_cell.angle_gamma   90.00
#
_symmetry.space_group_name_H-M   'P 1'
#
loop_
_entity.id
_entity.type
_entity.pdbx_description
1 polymer ?
#
loop_
_entity_poly.entity_id
_entity_poly.type
_entity_poly.pdbx_seq_one_letter_code
_entity_poly.pdbx_strand_id
1 'polypeptide(L)'
;MNPISAADAFGNAPPRSPCVLCMKSAQGFTVQLTEWFTWLNFRRNPMLSFSMPRGGEAAGLREGERFVLAFPPAEEALRFRVPVHAAHGAELPVGTVTAEGFPVPKGSEVLLCCTLAGAYNYPFKKVRIFNCNLEEAFRQG
;
A
#
# COMPACT_ATOMS: atom_id res chain seq x y z
N MET A 1 -10.59 13.85 -2.23
CA MET A 1 -10.61 12.38 -2.36
C MET A 1 -12.04 11.87 -2.38
N ASN A 2 -12.37 11.03 -3.33
CA ASN A 2 -13.71 10.51 -3.51
C ASN A 2 -13.75 9.03 -3.11
N PRO A 3 -14.61 8.65 -2.14
CA PRO A 3 -14.79 7.24 -1.81
C PRO A 3 -15.32 6.47 -3.02
N ILE A 4 -14.80 5.24 -3.20
CA ILE A 4 -15.26 4.34 -4.24
C ILE A 4 -15.51 2.95 -3.63
N SER A 5 -16.29 2.13 -4.34
CA SER A 5 -16.53 0.76 -3.92
C SER A 5 -15.29 -0.11 -4.15
N ALA A 6 -15.23 -1.27 -3.49
CA ALA A 6 -14.17 -2.24 -3.72
C ALA A 6 -14.17 -2.72 -5.18
N ALA A 7 -15.35 -2.88 -5.79
CA ALA A 7 -15.46 -3.29 -7.19
C ALA A 7 -14.86 -2.24 -8.13
N ASP A 8 -15.13 -0.95 -7.88
CA ASP A 8 -14.53 0.14 -8.66
C ASP A 8 -13.03 0.19 -8.47
N ALA A 9 -12.55 -0.02 -7.24
CA ALA A 9 -11.12 -0.07 -6.95
C ALA A 9 -10.47 -1.23 -7.71
N PHE A 10 -11.10 -2.40 -7.73
CA PHE A 10 -10.62 -3.55 -8.48
C PHE A 10 -10.45 -3.24 -9.96
N GLY A 11 -11.44 -2.56 -10.56
CA GLY A 11 -11.38 -2.17 -11.97
C GLY A 11 -10.26 -1.18 -12.31
N ASN A 12 -9.86 -0.34 -11.35
CA ASN A 12 -8.83 0.67 -11.53
C ASN A 12 -7.46 0.27 -10.98
N ALA A 13 -7.41 -0.80 -10.19
CA ALA A 13 -6.19 -1.35 -9.62
C ALA A 13 -6.22 -2.87 -9.76
N PRO A 14 -6.12 -3.39 -11.01
CA PRO A 14 -6.18 -4.82 -11.24
C PRO A 14 -4.97 -5.54 -10.64
N PRO A 15 -5.05 -6.89 -10.48
CA PRO A 15 -3.91 -7.66 -9.99
C PRO A 15 -2.61 -7.36 -10.74
N ARG A 16 -1.49 -7.38 -10.03
CA ARG A 16 -0.15 -7.06 -10.55
C ARG A 16 0.08 -5.59 -10.90
N SER A 17 -0.87 -4.72 -10.60
CA SER A 17 -0.62 -3.28 -10.73
C SER A 17 0.50 -2.88 -9.78
N PRO A 18 1.49 -2.08 -10.24
CA PRO A 18 2.48 -1.53 -9.34
C PRO A 18 1.83 -0.68 -8.27
N CYS A 19 2.16 -0.93 -7.02
CA CYS A 19 1.66 -0.11 -5.92
C CYS A 19 2.73 0.08 -4.85
N VAL A 20 2.54 1.10 -4.04
CA VAL A 20 3.45 1.42 -2.95
C VAL A 20 2.73 1.27 -1.62
N LEU A 21 3.44 0.70 -0.66
CA LEU A 21 3.00 0.59 0.73
C LEU A 21 3.38 1.87 1.46
N CYS A 22 2.40 2.53 2.05
CA CYS A 22 2.59 3.72 2.88
C CYS A 22 2.25 3.32 4.32
N MET A 23 3.24 3.25 5.18
CA MET A 23 3.09 2.75 6.54
C MET A 23 3.77 3.65 7.56
N LYS A 24 3.33 3.56 8.80
CA LYS A 24 4.03 4.20 9.91
C LYS A 24 5.31 3.45 10.22
N SER A 25 6.35 4.19 10.54
CA SER A 25 7.64 3.63 10.94
C SER A 25 8.17 4.37 12.17
N ALA A 26 9.28 3.90 12.74
CA ALA A 26 9.86 4.48 13.95
C ALA A 26 10.18 5.97 13.83
N GLN A 27 10.48 6.46 12.63
CA GLN A 27 10.89 7.84 12.38
C GLN A 27 9.84 8.65 11.60
N GLY A 28 8.58 8.20 11.59
CA GLY A 28 7.51 8.84 10.85
C GLY A 28 6.78 7.86 9.96
N PHE A 29 7.05 7.93 8.64
CA PHE A 29 6.42 7.07 7.65
C PHE A 29 7.47 6.49 6.71
N THR A 30 7.16 5.31 6.18
CA THR A 30 7.95 4.67 5.12
C THR A 30 7.04 4.42 3.93
N VAL A 31 7.52 4.76 2.74
CA VAL A 31 6.82 4.52 1.47
C VAL A 31 7.74 3.67 0.61
N GLN A 32 7.25 2.50 0.21
CA GLN A 32 8.07 1.53 -0.53
C GLN A 32 7.24 0.76 -1.55
N LEU A 33 7.82 0.52 -2.73
CA LEU A 33 7.21 -0.29 -3.77
C LEU A 33 7.01 -1.72 -3.27
N THR A 34 5.82 -2.28 -3.50
CA THR A 34 5.55 -3.70 -3.22
C THR A 34 6.17 -4.56 -4.33
N GLU A 35 6.41 -5.86 -4.06
CA GLU A 35 6.91 -6.76 -5.09
C GLU A 35 5.78 -7.27 -5.98
N TRP A 36 4.64 -7.61 -5.38
CA TRP A 36 3.43 -7.90 -6.13
C TRP A 36 2.20 -7.59 -5.29
N PHE A 37 1.07 -7.52 -5.97
CA PHE A 37 -0.22 -7.20 -5.38
C PHE A 37 -1.29 -8.02 -6.07
N THR A 38 -2.27 -8.53 -5.31
CA THR A 38 -3.45 -9.18 -5.87
C THR A 38 -4.66 -9.03 -4.94
N TRP A 39 -5.83 -9.11 -5.53
CA TRP A 39 -7.08 -9.18 -4.79
C TRP A 39 -7.36 -10.63 -4.43
N LEU A 40 -7.75 -10.88 -3.17
CA LEU A 40 -8.23 -12.18 -2.71
C LEU A 40 -9.74 -12.25 -2.80
N ASN A 41 -10.41 -11.14 -2.52
CA ASN A 41 -11.86 -11.00 -2.59
C ASN A 41 -12.18 -9.51 -2.69
N PHE A 42 -13.13 -9.12 -3.54
CA PHE A 42 -13.51 -7.72 -3.68
C PHE A 42 -15.02 -7.48 -3.51
N ARG A 43 -15.77 -8.48 -3.10
CA ARG A 43 -17.23 -8.37 -2.93
C ARG A 43 -17.61 -8.14 -1.48
N ARG A 44 -17.73 -9.20 -0.71
CA ARG A 44 -18.09 -9.13 0.72
C ARG A 44 -16.83 -9.27 1.53
N ASN A 45 -16.60 -8.35 2.49
CA ASN A 45 -15.38 -8.31 3.27
C ASN A 45 -14.15 -8.35 2.35
N PRO A 46 -13.93 -7.30 1.55
CA PRO A 46 -12.85 -7.32 0.56
C PRO A 46 -11.49 -7.52 1.22
N MET A 47 -10.71 -8.40 0.62
CA MET A 47 -9.36 -8.72 1.07
C MET A 47 -8.39 -8.66 -0.10
N LEU A 48 -7.15 -8.33 0.22
CA LEU A 48 -6.08 -8.30 -0.76
C LEU A 48 -4.78 -8.78 -0.13
N SER A 49 -3.80 -9.03 -0.97
CA SER A 49 -2.50 -9.52 -0.56
C SER A 49 -1.40 -8.81 -1.34
N PHE A 50 -0.29 -8.57 -0.68
CA PHE A 50 0.90 -8.02 -1.34
C PHE A 50 2.14 -8.64 -0.71
N SER A 51 3.27 -8.50 -1.39
CA SER A 51 4.53 -9.02 -0.88
C SER A 51 5.60 -7.93 -0.82
N MET A 52 6.48 -8.08 0.17
CA MET A 52 7.63 -7.21 0.41
C MET A 52 8.86 -8.06 0.65
N PRO A 53 10.08 -7.52 0.46
CA PRO A 53 11.30 -8.23 0.83
C PRO A 53 11.30 -8.61 2.31
N ARG A 54 11.78 -9.83 2.62
CA ARG A 54 11.98 -10.26 4.02
C ARG A 54 13.06 -9.40 4.66
N GLY A 55 12.85 -9.05 5.94
CA GLY A 55 13.81 -8.29 6.70
C GLY A 55 13.80 -6.78 6.44
N GLY A 56 12.93 -6.30 5.55
CA GLY A 56 12.72 -4.86 5.37
C GLY A 56 11.86 -4.24 6.48
N GLU A 57 11.62 -2.95 6.41
CA GLU A 57 10.82 -2.24 7.43
C GLU A 57 9.39 -2.75 7.50
N ALA A 58 8.83 -3.20 6.39
CA ALA A 58 7.49 -3.78 6.36
C ALA A 58 7.39 -5.03 7.24
N ALA A 59 8.50 -5.71 7.52
CA ALA A 59 8.50 -6.86 8.43
C ALA A 59 8.03 -6.50 9.85
N GLY A 60 8.12 -5.23 10.23
CA GLY A 60 7.62 -4.73 11.51
C GLY A 60 6.12 -4.44 11.55
N LEU A 61 5.44 -4.52 10.42
CA LEU A 61 4.01 -4.30 10.35
C LEU A 61 3.28 -5.43 11.08
N ARG A 62 2.43 -5.07 12.02
CA ARG A 62 1.75 -6.02 12.91
C ARG A 62 0.29 -6.18 12.56
N GLU A 63 -0.27 -7.33 12.91
CA GLU A 63 -1.69 -7.60 12.79
C GLU A 63 -2.50 -6.50 13.49
N GLY A 64 -3.53 -6.00 12.80
CA GLY A 64 -4.37 -4.92 13.28
C GLY A 64 -3.89 -3.53 12.93
N GLU A 65 -2.65 -3.36 12.47
CA GLU A 65 -2.14 -2.05 12.07
C GLU A 65 -2.74 -1.59 10.74
N ARG A 66 -2.95 -0.29 10.66
CA ARG A 66 -3.46 0.36 9.45
C ARG A 66 -2.32 0.82 8.56
N PHE A 67 -2.57 0.81 7.27
CA PHE A 67 -1.64 1.32 6.26
C PHE A 67 -2.43 1.66 4.99
N VAL A 68 -1.75 2.27 4.02
CA VAL A 68 -2.36 2.61 2.73
C VAL A 68 -1.54 1.99 1.61
N LEU A 69 -2.23 1.38 0.65
CA LEU A 69 -1.64 1.00 -0.62
C LEU A 69 -2.06 2.04 -1.66
N ALA A 70 -1.08 2.68 -2.28
CA ALA A 70 -1.30 3.72 -3.27
C ALA A 70 -0.88 3.23 -4.65
N PHE A 71 -1.63 3.63 -5.68
CA PHE A 71 -1.42 3.19 -7.05
C PHE A 71 -1.09 4.39 -7.95
N PRO A 72 0.12 4.94 -7.85
CA PRO A 72 0.57 5.98 -8.77
C PRO A 72 0.85 5.37 -10.15
N PRO A 73 1.06 6.20 -11.19
CA PRO A 73 1.52 5.68 -12.48
C PRO A 73 2.76 4.78 -12.29
N ALA A 74 2.88 3.73 -13.10
CA ALA A 74 3.91 2.71 -12.93
C ALA A 74 5.33 3.29 -12.83
N GLU A 75 5.68 4.25 -13.68
CA GLU A 75 6.99 4.91 -13.67
C GLU A 75 7.24 5.71 -12.39
N GLU A 76 6.19 6.27 -11.80
CA GLU A 76 6.27 6.97 -10.52
C GLU A 76 6.45 5.99 -9.36
N ALA A 77 5.74 4.85 -9.43
CA ALA A 77 5.84 3.81 -8.41
C ALA A 77 7.27 3.27 -8.32
N LEU A 78 7.98 3.17 -9.44
CA LEU A 78 9.36 2.68 -9.49
C LEU A 78 10.34 3.55 -8.70
N ARG A 79 10.01 4.80 -8.44
CA ARG A 79 10.84 5.67 -7.59
C ARG A 79 10.91 5.21 -6.14
N PHE A 80 10.01 4.34 -5.74
CA PHE A 80 9.94 3.82 -4.38
C PHE A 80 10.53 2.42 -4.23
N ARG A 81 11.30 1.95 -5.21
CA ARG A 81 12.03 0.67 -5.10
C ARG A 81 12.98 0.67 -3.91
N VAL A 82 13.62 1.79 -3.66
CA VAL A 82 14.34 2.03 -2.42
C VAL A 82 13.36 2.72 -1.47
N PRO A 83 13.22 2.25 -0.22
CA PRO A 83 12.29 2.87 0.71
C PRO A 83 12.55 4.35 0.89
N VAL A 84 11.48 5.15 0.87
CA VAL A 84 11.55 6.57 1.17
C VAL A 84 11.00 6.77 2.57
N HIS A 85 11.80 7.41 3.43
CA HIS A 85 11.39 7.74 4.79
C HIS A 85 10.91 9.19 4.81
N ALA A 86 9.73 9.42 5.34
CA ALA A 86 9.13 10.73 5.40
C ALA A 86 8.73 11.04 6.84
N ALA A 87 9.29 12.12 7.38
CA ALA A 87 8.80 12.67 8.63
C ALA A 87 7.40 13.27 8.40
N HIS A 88 6.66 13.49 9.48
CA HIS A 88 5.34 14.11 9.37
C HIS A 88 5.46 15.47 8.67
N GLY A 89 4.69 15.66 7.60
CA GLY A 89 4.71 16.89 6.81
C GLY A 89 5.81 16.99 5.75
N ALA A 90 6.69 15.98 5.63
CA ALA A 90 7.72 15.97 4.61
C ALA A 90 7.15 15.62 3.22
N GLU A 91 7.81 16.11 2.17
CA GLU A 91 7.42 15.84 0.79
C GLU A 91 8.03 14.55 0.28
N LEU A 92 7.25 13.78 -0.47
CA LEU A 92 7.73 12.63 -1.24
C LEU A 92 8.32 13.10 -2.58
N PRO A 93 9.17 12.29 -3.23
CA PRO A 93 9.82 12.68 -4.49
C PRO A 93 8.88 13.16 -5.60
N VAL A 94 7.66 12.67 -5.63
CA VAL A 94 6.66 13.03 -6.67
C VAL A 94 5.57 13.95 -6.13
N GLY A 95 5.79 14.54 -4.95
CA GLY A 95 4.77 15.31 -4.24
C GLY A 95 3.92 14.40 -3.36
N THR A 96 3.21 15.01 -2.42
CA THR A 96 2.52 14.29 -1.36
C THR A 96 1.07 14.72 -1.23
N VAL A 97 0.20 13.75 -1.01
CA VAL A 97 -1.18 13.97 -0.58
C VAL A 97 -1.36 13.16 0.71
N THR A 98 -2.22 13.60 1.59
CA THR A 98 -2.51 12.89 2.83
C THR A 98 -3.79 12.07 2.67
N ALA A 99 -3.69 10.77 2.96
CA ALA A 99 -4.83 9.86 2.96
C ALA A 99 -4.90 9.16 4.32
N GLU A 100 -5.98 9.39 5.06
CA GLU A 100 -6.20 8.79 6.39
C GLU A 100 -5.01 8.99 7.33
N GLY A 101 -4.34 10.13 7.22
CA GLY A 101 -3.16 10.44 8.02
C GLY A 101 -1.83 9.94 7.47
N PHE A 102 -1.83 9.23 6.34
CA PHE A 102 -0.61 8.72 5.71
C PHE A 102 -0.18 9.60 4.54
N PRO A 103 1.12 9.88 4.38
CA PRO A 103 1.61 10.51 3.17
C PRO A 103 1.57 9.49 2.02
N VAL A 104 0.96 9.86 0.91
CA VAL A 104 0.90 9.03 -0.28
C VAL A 104 1.40 9.81 -1.49
N PRO A 105 1.95 9.15 -2.50
CA PRO A 105 2.42 9.84 -3.69
C PRO A 105 1.28 10.57 -4.39
N LYS A 106 1.52 11.85 -4.69
CA LYS A 106 0.58 12.65 -5.48
C LYS A 106 0.40 11.99 -6.85
N GLY A 107 -0.81 12.02 -7.38
CA GLY A 107 -1.10 11.37 -8.66
C GLY A 107 -1.49 9.90 -8.56
N SER A 108 -1.60 9.37 -7.35
CA SER A 108 -2.13 8.01 -7.15
C SER A 108 -3.60 7.97 -7.53
N GLU A 109 -3.95 7.13 -8.51
CA GLU A 109 -5.35 7.04 -8.98
C GLU A 109 -6.25 6.38 -7.96
N VAL A 110 -5.75 5.34 -7.31
CA VAL A 110 -6.51 4.58 -6.31
C VAL A 110 -5.71 4.54 -5.02
N LEU A 111 -6.41 4.65 -3.90
CA LEU A 111 -5.87 4.55 -2.56
C LEU A 111 -6.68 3.51 -1.80
N LEU A 112 -6.01 2.49 -1.28
CA LEU A 112 -6.64 1.42 -0.51
C LEU A 112 -6.20 1.53 0.94
N CYS A 113 -7.14 1.90 1.82
CA CYS A 113 -6.88 1.98 3.25
C CYS A 113 -7.17 0.61 3.86
N CYS A 114 -6.17 -0.01 4.42
CA CYS A 114 -6.20 -1.40 4.83
C CYS A 114 -5.80 -1.58 6.28
N THR A 115 -6.17 -2.75 6.82
CA THR A 115 -5.74 -3.24 8.12
C THR A 115 -5.09 -4.60 7.91
N LEU A 116 -3.92 -4.83 8.51
CA LEU A 116 -3.23 -6.10 8.37
C LEU A 116 -4.01 -7.21 9.08
N ALA A 117 -4.36 -8.26 8.33
CA ALA A 117 -5.02 -9.45 8.87
C ALA A 117 -4.01 -10.50 9.31
N GLY A 118 -2.91 -10.64 8.57
CA GLY A 118 -1.87 -11.59 8.92
C GLY A 118 -0.72 -11.52 7.91
N ALA A 119 0.42 -12.07 8.29
CA ALA A 119 1.59 -12.10 7.45
C ALA A 119 2.41 -13.36 7.71
N TYR A 120 3.13 -13.82 6.69
CA TYR A 120 3.99 -14.98 6.80
C TYR A 120 5.15 -14.90 5.80
N ASN A 121 6.25 -15.55 6.13
CA ASN A 121 7.39 -15.65 5.23
C ASN A 121 7.14 -16.75 4.20
N TYR A 122 7.28 -16.41 2.92
CA TYR A 122 7.16 -17.41 1.86
C TYR A 122 8.39 -18.31 1.88
N PRO A 123 8.21 -19.65 1.93
CA PRO A 123 9.34 -20.55 2.20
C PRO A 123 10.37 -20.66 1.08
N PHE A 124 10.00 -20.35 -0.16
CA PHE A 124 10.86 -20.57 -1.33
C PHE A 124 11.48 -19.30 -1.90
N LYS A 125 11.14 -18.12 -1.37
CA LYS A 125 11.69 -16.84 -1.80
C LYS A 125 11.91 -15.94 -0.59
N LYS A 126 12.80 -14.96 -0.73
CA LYS A 126 13.09 -14.02 0.34
C LYS A 126 12.02 -12.91 0.39
N VAL A 127 10.76 -13.31 0.42
CA VAL A 127 9.64 -12.38 0.51
C VAL A 127 8.73 -12.74 1.67
N ARG A 128 8.05 -11.74 2.18
CA ARG A 128 7.00 -11.88 3.18
C ARG A 128 5.68 -11.51 2.54
N ILE A 129 4.67 -12.33 2.76
CA ILE A 129 3.31 -12.15 2.24
C ILE A 129 2.47 -11.48 3.32
N PHE A 130 1.74 -10.45 2.93
CA PHE A 130 0.84 -9.69 3.80
C PHE A 130 -0.58 -9.84 3.28
N ASN A 131 -1.48 -10.34 4.11
CA ASN A 131 -2.91 -10.41 3.82
C ASN A 131 -3.62 -9.33 4.62
N CYS A 132 -4.47 -8.57 3.98
CA CYS A 132 -5.12 -7.44 4.64
C CYS A 132 -6.59 -7.32 4.27
N ASN A 133 -7.32 -6.68 5.17
CA ASN A 133 -8.71 -6.30 4.96
C ASN A 133 -8.73 -4.89 4.38
N LEU A 134 -9.55 -4.70 3.35
CA LEU A 134 -9.82 -3.37 2.82
C LEU A 134 -10.88 -2.70 3.68
N GLU A 135 -10.54 -1.57 4.29
CA GLU A 135 -11.48 -0.79 5.08
C GLU A 135 -12.21 0.24 4.22
N GLU A 136 -11.44 1.00 3.42
CA GLU A 136 -11.98 2.02 2.53
C GLU A 136 -11.11 2.13 1.28
N ALA A 137 -11.74 2.49 0.18
CA ALA A 137 -11.05 2.78 -1.07
C ALA A 137 -11.42 4.18 -1.54
N PHE A 138 -10.45 4.89 -2.11
CA PHE A 138 -10.62 6.25 -2.60
C PHE A 138 -10.04 6.38 -4.00
N ARG A 139 -10.62 7.30 -4.76
CA ARG A 139 -10.05 7.80 -5.99
C ARG A 139 -9.58 9.23 -5.71
N GLN A 140 -8.34 9.53 -6.07
CA GLN A 140 -7.82 10.88 -5.98
C GLN A 140 -8.48 11.72 -7.06
N GLY A 141 -9.20 12.70 -6.65
CA GLY A 141 -10.02 13.49 -7.53
C GLY A 141 -9.28 14.50 -8.34
#